data_2b442ee18074ae3ad30d40f3f7cd2a4e
#
_entry.id   2b442ee18074ae3ad30d40f3f7cd2a4e
#
_cell.length_a   1.000
_cell.length_b   1.000
_cell.length_c   1.000
_cell.angle_alpha   90.00
_cell.angle_beta   90.00
_cell.angle_gamma   90.00
#
_symmetry.space_group_name_H-M   'P 1'
#
loop_
_entity.id
_entity.type
_entity.pdbx_description
1 polymer ?
#
loop_
_entity_poly.entity_id
_entity_poly.type
_entity_poly.pdbx_seq_one_letter_code
_entity_poly.pdbx_strand_id
1 'polypeptide(L)'
;RPLFYPPKVPQKNKRQKRVSKMDLNITFLIIEKKIATATSTSKNSSLILKKQGIVINSKNLQIAENICLILPLHKILDEINEKNRGEEKLGTTKKGIGPAYEDKIGRRAIRLCDLSDEKLLRKKITNLISFHSVRLIHFDKKINEADLINKLLKVFNKISQYLAPTWKILNDYGKNEKIILFEGAQGALLDIDFGTYPFVTSSNTSSGQIFA
;
A
#
# COMPACT_ATOMS: atom_id res chain seq x y z
N ARG A 1 -19.18 -17.45 -30.69
CA ARG A 1 -18.24 -17.19 -29.57
C ARG A 1 -18.23 -18.42 -28.68
N PRO A 2 -17.14 -19.16 -28.45
CA PRO A 2 -17.10 -20.30 -27.54
C PRO A 2 -17.11 -19.82 -26.08
N LEU A 3 -18.09 -20.31 -25.33
CA LEU A 3 -18.15 -20.20 -23.87
C LEU A 3 -17.05 -21.10 -23.25
N PHE A 4 -16.05 -20.44 -22.64
CA PHE A 4 -15.07 -21.16 -21.85
C PHE A 4 -15.72 -21.61 -20.53
N TYR A 5 -15.98 -22.91 -20.38
CA TYR A 5 -16.28 -23.52 -19.09
C TYR A 5 -14.96 -23.84 -18.38
N PRO A 6 -14.77 -23.42 -17.13
CA PRO A 6 -13.60 -23.83 -16.37
C PRO A 6 -13.69 -25.34 -16.04
N PRO A 7 -12.56 -26.06 -16.02
CA PRO A 7 -12.54 -27.48 -15.68
C PRO A 7 -12.97 -27.71 -14.25
N LYS A 8 -13.79 -28.77 -14.02
CA LYS A 8 -14.23 -29.21 -12.68
C LYS A 8 -13.01 -29.54 -11.82
N VAL A 9 -12.84 -28.82 -10.72
CA VAL A 9 -11.81 -29.10 -9.71
C VAL A 9 -12.21 -30.36 -8.94
N PRO A 10 -11.36 -31.40 -8.81
CA PRO A 10 -11.66 -32.57 -8.00
C PRO A 10 -11.72 -32.19 -6.53
N GLN A 11 -12.81 -32.58 -5.85
CA GLN A 11 -12.92 -32.45 -4.39
C GLN A 11 -11.90 -33.38 -3.72
N LYS A 12 -10.89 -32.82 -3.07
CA LYS A 12 -9.94 -33.55 -2.23
C LYS A 12 -10.44 -33.66 -0.80
N ASN A 13 -10.50 -34.92 -0.34
CA ASN A 13 -10.84 -35.36 1.00
C ASN A 13 -10.21 -34.53 2.12
N LYS A 14 -11.07 -34.10 3.06
CA LYS A 14 -10.70 -33.50 4.35
C LYS A 14 -9.95 -34.53 5.22
N ARG A 15 -8.65 -34.46 5.28
CA ARG A 15 -7.86 -34.92 6.42
C ARG A 15 -7.44 -33.66 7.20
N GLN A 16 -8.20 -33.32 8.23
CA GLN A 16 -7.73 -32.40 9.27
C GLN A 16 -6.55 -33.04 10.00
N LYS A 17 -5.32 -32.69 9.64
CA LYS A 17 -4.18 -32.90 10.52
C LYS A 17 -4.26 -31.86 11.63
N ARG A 18 -4.39 -32.30 12.89
CA ARG A 18 -4.14 -31.46 14.06
C ARG A 18 -2.76 -30.84 13.90
N VAL A 19 -2.73 -29.51 13.76
CA VAL A 19 -1.50 -28.73 13.83
C VAL A 19 -1.14 -28.70 15.33
N SER A 20 -0.09 -29.43 15.72
CA SER A 20 0.55 -29.25 17.03
C SER A 20 0.98 -27.80 17.18
N LYS A 21 1.01 -27.28 18.43
CA LYS A 21 1.55 -25.96 18.76
C LYS A 21 2.94 -25.82 18.12
N MET A 22 2.98 -25.26 16.92
CA MET A 22 4.19 -24.73 16.35
C MET A 22 4.39 -23.36 16.95
N ASP A 23 5.59 -23.06 17.45
CA ASP A 23 6.01 -21.71 17.74
C ASP A 23 5.96 -20.90 16.44
N LEU A 24 4.80 -20.29 16.19
CA LEU A 24 4.60 -19.39 15.06
C LEU A 24 5.35 -18.10 15.38
N ASN A 25 6.60 -18.02 14.93
CA ASN A 25 7.27 -16.73 14.77
C ASN A 25 6.57 -15.99 13.60
N ILE A 26 5.48 -15.30 13.92
CA ILE A 26 4.74 -14.52 12.93
C ILE A 26 5.54 -13.24 12.69
N THR A 27 6.24 -13.17 11.56
CA THR A 27 6.85 -11.93 11.08
C THR A 27 5.86 -11.26 10.12
N PHE A 28 5.33 -10.09 10.52
CA PHE A 28 4.49 -9.30 9.64
C PHE A 28 5.38 -8.50 8.67
N LEU A 29 5.40 -8.91 7.40
CA LEU A 29 5.99 -8.11 6.34
C LEU A 29 4.89 -7.25 5.71
N ILE A 30 4.99 -5.92 5.88
CA ILE A 30 4.14 -5.00 5.12
C ILE A 30 4.83 -4.76 3.78
N ILE A 31 4.46 -5.57 2.78
CA ILE A 31 4.91 -5.42 1.40
C ILE A 31 3.91 -4.56 0.65
N GLU A 32 4.38 -3.57 0.06
CA GLU A 32 3.98 -2.56 -0.94
C GLU A 32 2.51 -2.41 -1.40
N LYS A 33 1.49 -3.10 -0.93
CA LYS A 33 0.13 -2.94 -1.48
C LYS A 33 -0.85 -2.09 -0.69
N LYS A 34 -0.50 -1.62 0.50
CA LYS A 34 -1.22 -0.51 1.13
C LYS A 34 -0.25 0.64 1.28
N ILE A 35 -0.30 1.56 0.33
CA ILE A 35 0.23 2.90 0.51
C ILE A 35 -0.33 3.38 1.84
N ALA A 36 0.53 3.43 2.85
CA ALA A 36 0.11 3.65 4.21
C ALA A 36 -0.55 5.01 4.36
N THR A 37 -1.85 5.01 4.58
CA THR A 37 -2.49 6.10 5.30
C THR A 37 -1.98 6.00 6.74
N ALA A 38 -0.80 6.51 7.00
CA ALA A 38 -0.02 6.25 8.21
C ALA A 38 -0.58 6.92 9.47
N THR A 39 -1.83 7.40 9.49
CA THR A 39 -2.24 8.30 10.56
C THR A 39 -3.36 7.85 11.46
N SER A 40 -4.25 6.97 11.08
CA SER A 40 -5.37 6.60 11.96
C SER A 40 -5.51 5.11 12.25
N THR A 41 -5.21 4.26 11.31
CA THR A 41 -5.43 2.81 11.44
C THR A 41 -4.36 2.13 12.32
N SER A 42 -3.13 2.67 12.34
CA SER A 42 -2.00 2.04 13.07
C SER A 42 -2.17 2.08 14.59
N LYS A 43 -2.76 3.14 15.15
CA LYS A 43 -2.97 3.25 16.60
C LYS A 43 -3.98 2.22 17.11
N ASN A 44 -5.09 2.04 16.41
CA ASN A 44 -6.12 1.10 16.84
C ASN A 44 -5.69 -0.35 16.63
N SER A 45 -5.02 -0.66 15.51
CA SER A 45 -4.53 -2.02 15.25
C SER A 45 -3.44 -2.43 16.24
N SER A 46 -2.50 -1.56 16.57
CA SER A 46 -1.47 -1.85 17.57
C SER A 46 -2.04 -2.05 18.98
N LEU A 47 -3.08 -1.29 19.35
CA LEU A 47 -3.80 -1.47 20.61
C LEU A 47 -4.55 -2.81 20.69
N ILE A 48 -5.18 -3.23 19.57
CA ILE A 48 -5.87 -4.52 19.50
C ILE A 48 -4.87 -5.66 19.63
N LEU A 49 -3.75 -5.62 18.90
CA LEU A 49 -2.70 -6.64 18.98
C LEU A 49 -2.09 -6.72 20.37
N LYS A 50 -1.84 -5.56 21.00
CA LYS A 50 -1.33 -5.51 22.38
C LYS A 50 -2.32 -6.12 23.39
N LYS A 51 -3.63 -5.88 23.22
CA LYS A 51 -4.68 -6.53 24.04
C LYS A 51 -4.71 -8.05 23.87
N GLN A 52 -4.28 -8.55 22.70
CA GLN A 52 -4.15 -9.96 22.40
C GLN A 52 -2.80 -10.56 22.87
N GLY A 53 -1.98 -9.79 23.61
CA GLY A 53 -0.70 -10.24 24.11
C GLY A 53 0.45 -10.19 23.09
N ILE A 54 0.22 -9.60 21.89
CA ILE A 54 1.23 -9.48 20.84
C ILE A 54 2.02 -8.18 21.04
N VAL A 55 3.32 -8.31 21.35
CA VAL A 55 4.25 -7.18 21.46
C VAL A 55 4.85 -6.93 20.08
N ILE A 56 4.55 -5.75 19.49
CA ILE A 56 5.11 -5.33 18.21
C ILE A 56 6.50 -4.73 18.43
N ASN A 57 7.48 -5.25 17.69
CA ASN A 57 8.86 -4.76 17.66
C ASN A 57 9.47 -4.99 16.27
N SER A 58 10.70 -4.51 16.04
CA SER A 58 11.40 -4.63 14.76
C SER A 58 11.75 -6.07 14.34
N LYS A 59 11.62 -7.07 15.24
CA LYS A 59 11.84 -8.48 14.89
C LYS A 59 10.60 -9.12 14.27
N ASN A 60 9.40 -8.66 14.65
CA ASN A 60 8.13 -9.25 14.17
C ASN A 60 7.28 -8.32 13.31
N LEU A 61 7.64 -7.04 13.17
CA LEU A 61 7.05 -6.11 12.22
C LEU A 61 8.15 -5.42 11.42
N GLN A 62 8.08 -5.53 10.10
CA GLN A 62 8.97 -4.87 9.18
C GLN A 62 8.18 -4.15 8.09
N ILE A 63 8.63 -2.97 7.71
CA ILE A 63 8.00 -2.11 6.71
C ILE A 63 8.99 -1.92 5.57
N ALA A 64 8.55 -2.22 4.35
CA ALA A 64 9.38 -2.02 3.18
C ALA A 64 9.77 -0.54 3.02
N GLU A 65 11.06 -0.28 2.94
CA GLU A 65 11.60 1.08 2.81
C GLU A 65 11.21 1.78 1.51
N ASN A 66 10.91 1.02 0.47
CA ASN A 66 10.60 1.50 -0.87
C ASN A 66 9.10 1.73 -1.13
N ILE A 67 8.22 1.57 -0.14
CA ILE A 67 6.79 1.83 -0.33
C ILE A 67 6.53 3.30 -0.66
N CYS A 68 5.59 3.53 -1.58
CA CYS A 68 5.15 4.88 -1.92
C CYS A 68 4.12 5.39 -0.91
N LEU A 69 4.19 6.69 -0.59
CA LEU A 69 3.30 7.31 0.38
C LEU A 69 2.09 7.93 -0.30
N ILE A 70 0.90 7.75 0.29
CA ILE A 70 -0.27 8.54 -0.04
C ILE A 70 -0.21 9.84 0.77
N LEU A 71 -0.16 10.95 0.07
CA LEU A 71 -0.12 12.28 0.65
C LEU A 71 -1.53 12.91 0.64
N PRO A 72 -1.78 13.97 1.44
CA PRO A 72 -3.01 14.74 1.36
C PRO A 72 -3.31 15.25 -0.05
N LEU A 73 -2.27 15.61 -0.81
CA LEU A 73 -2.36 15.96 -2.22
C LEU A 73 -3.11 14.91 -3.05
N HIS A 74 -2.77 13.63 -2.89
CA HIS A 74 -3.40 12.55 -3.66
C HIS A 74 -4.90 12.42 -3.36
N LYS A 75 -5.32 12.67 -2.10
CA LYS A 75 -6.75 12.67 -1.74
C LYS A 75 -7.51 13.81 -2.42
N ILE A 76 -6.89 15.00 -2.46
CA ILE A 76 -7.46 16.15 -3.16
C ILE A 76 -7.60 15.85 -4.66
N LEU A 77 -6.56 15.26 -5.28
CA LEU A 77 -6.60 14.88 -6.69
C LEU A 77 -7.65 13.81 -6.99
N ASP A 78 -7.83 12.84 -6.09
CA ASP A 78 -8.86 11.81 -6.21
C ASP A 78 -10.28 12.41 -6.18
N GLU A 79 -10.52 13.37 -5.26
CA GLU A 79 -11.78 14.12 -5.18
C GLU A 79 -12.02 14.96 -6.45
N ILE A 80 -10.98 15.63 -6.98
CA ILE A 80 -11.04 16.40 -8.22
C ILE A 80 -11.39 15.48 -9.39
N ASN A 81 -10.73 14.34 -9.51
CA ASN A 81 -10.97 13.37 -10.57
C ASN A 81 -12.41 12.87 -10.58
N GLU A 82 -12.94 12.51 -9.41
CA GLU A 82 -14.34 12.07 -9.27
C GLU A 82 -15.35 13.17 -9.60
N LYS A 83 -15.06 14.42 -9.22
CA LYS A 83 -15.94 15.56 -9.55
C LYS A 83 -15.98 15.83 -11.06
N ASN A 84 -14.82 15.76 -11.72
CA ASN A 84 -14.72 16.04 -13.15
C ASN A 84 -15.40 14.97 -14.03
N ARG A 85 -15.65 13.78 -13.52
CA ARG A 85 -16.34 12.71 -14.24
C ARG A 85 -17.85 12.90 -14.35
N GLY A 86 -18.43 13.81 -13.58
CA GLY A 86 -19.88 14.09 -13.60
C GLY A 86 -20.70 12.84 -13.31
N GLU A 87 -21.44 12.36 -14.31
CA GLU A 87 -22.26 11.14 -14.22
C GLU A 87 -21.42 9.84 -14.36
N GLU A 88 -20.25 9.90 -14.98
CA GLU A 88 -19.36 8.75 -15.19
C GLU A 88 -18.43 8.48 -13.99
N LYS A 89 -18.91 8.74 -12.78
CA LYS A 89 -18.14 8.50 -11.54
C LYS A 89 -17.79 7.03 -11.40
N LEU A 90 -16.54 6.75 -11.02
CA LEU A 90 -16.08 5.40 -10.71
C LEU A 90 -16.48 4.94 -9.32
N GLY A 91 -16.94 5.84 -8.45
CA GLY A 91 -17.24 5.53 -7.06
C GLY A 91 -16.00 5.28 -6.23
N THR A 92 -14.90 6.01 -6.48
CA THR A 92 -13.65 5.82 -5.73
C THR A 92 -13.86 6.09 -4.24
N THR A 93 -13.02 5.48 -3.42
CA THR A 93 -13.06 5.68 -1.95
C THR A 93 -12.52 7.04 -1.53
N LYS A 94 -12.07 7.88 -2.45
CA LYS A 94 -11.42 9.20 -2.24
C LYS A 94 -10.25 9.16 -1.27
N LYS A 95 -9.56 8.02 -1.24
CA LYS A 95 -8.38 7.81 -0.39
C LYS A 95 -7.07 8.19 -1.06
N GLY A 96 -7.11 8.62 -2.33
CA GLY A 96 -5.93 9.04 -3.08
C GLY A 96 -5.12 7.89 -3.66
N ILE A 97 -5.69 6.69 -3.76
CA ILE A 97 -4.97 5.50 -4.24
C ILE A 97 -4.57 5.67 -5.71
N GLY A 98 -5.53 6.00 -6.60
CA GLY A 98 -5.29 6.20 -8.03
C GLY A 98 -4.20 7.23 -8.30
N PRO A 99 -4.34 8.48 -7.83
CA PRO A 99 -3.32 9.51 -8.02
C PRO A 99 -1.94 9.15 -7.44
N ALA A 100 -1.87 8.41 -6.33
CA ALA A 100 -0.59 7.94 -5.80
C ALA A 100 0.06 6.87 -6.70
N TYR A 101 -0.73 6.01 -7.35
CA TYR A 101 -0.22 5.07 -8.36
C TYR A 101 0.22 5.79 -9.64
N GLU A 102 -0.51 6.81 -10.10
CA GLU A 102 -0.08 7.67 -11.22
C GLU A 102 1.29 8.28 -10.95
N ASP A 103 1.52 8.80 -9.75
CA ASP A 103 2.81 9.38 -9.37
C ASP A 103 3.90 8.31 -9.18
N LYS A 104 3.55 7.11 -8.72
CA LYS A 104 4.49 5.98 -8.65
C LYS A 104 5.00 5.62 -10.05
N ILE A 105 4.10 5.40 -11.00
CA ILE A 105 4.44 5.04 -12.39
C ILE A 105 5.13 6.21 -13.10
N GLY A 106 4.70 7.45 -12.82
CA GLY A 106 5.34 8.68 -13.29
C GLY A 106 6.68 8.99 -12.61
N ARG A 107 7.16 8.15 -11.67
CA ARG A 107 8.44 8.27 -10.96
C ARG A 107 8.58 9.55 -10.14
N ARG A 108 7.45 10.08 -9.65
CA ARG A 108 7.37 11.30 -8.81
C ARG A 108 7.02 10.99 -7.36
N ALA A 109 6.65 9.74 -7.07
CA ALA A 109 6.20 9.36 -5.73
C ALA A 109 7.28 9.60 -4.66
N ILE A 110 6.80 9.99 -3.49
CA ILE A 110 7.63 10.02 -2.28
C ILE A 110 7.62 8.61 -1.69
N ARG A 111 8.80 8.04 -1.46
CA ARG A 111 8.98 6.73 -0.82
C ARG A 111 9.27 6.89 0.66
N LEU A 112 9.03 5.87 1.43
CA LEU A 112 9.27 5.91 2.88
C LEU A 112 10.75 6.14 3.21
N CYS A 113 11.68 5.58 2.43
CA CYS A 113 13.12 5.83 2.58
C CYS A 113 13.51 7.29 2.33
N ASP A 114 12.77 8.04 1.52
CA ASP A 114 13.08 9.45 1.26
C ASP A 114 12.97 10.33 2.53
N LEU A 115 12.22 9.86 3.53
CA LEU A 115 12.02 10.59 4.79
C LEU A 115 13.27 10.58 5.69
N SER A 116 14.27 9.75 5.40
CA SER A 116 15.53 9.72 6.12
C SER A 116 16.46 10.88 5.77
N ASP A 117 16.26 11.50 4.61
CA ASP A 117 16.97 12.69 4.17
C ASP A 117 16.00 13.86 3.99
N GLU A 118 15.95 14.75 4.96
CA GLU A 118 15.02 15.89 4.95
C GLU A 118 15.24 16.81 3.75
N LYS A 119 16.48 17.03 3.31
CA LYS A 119 16.80 17.88 2.14
C LYS A 119 16.25 17.28 0.86
N LEU A 120 16.45 15.98 0.66
CA LEU A 120 15.89 15.23 -0.46
C LEU A 120 14.35 15.23 -0.42
N LEU A 121 13.77 14.98 0.76
CA LEU A 121 12.32 15.00 0.96
C LEU A 121 11.72 16.34 0.56
N ARG A 122 12.28 17.47 1.05
CA ARG A 122 11.84 18.81 0.69
C ARG A 122 11.84 19.02 -0.82
N LYS A 123 12.96 18.74 -1.48
CA LYS A 123 13.09 18.86 -2.94
C LYS A 123 12.02 18.04 -3.68
N LYS A 124 11.79 16.80 -3.27
CA LYS A 124 10.81 15.92 -3.90
C LYS A 124 9.37 16.41 -3.68
N ILE A 125 9.03 16.89 -2.48
CA ILE A 125 7.70 17.43 -2.16
C ILE A 125 7.43 18.69 -2.99
N THR A 126 8.38 19.63 -3.05
CA THR A 126 8.25 20.84 -3.87
C THR A 126 8.02 20.48 -5.34
N ASN A 127 8.79 19.56 -5.90
CA ASN A 127 8.64 19.12 -7.29
C ASN A 127 7.26 18.46 -7.53
N LEU A 128 6.79 17.63 -6.60
CA LEU A 128 5.51 16.96 -6.71
C LEU A 128 4.34 17.98 -6.68
N ILE A 129 4.38 18.95 -5.76
CA ILE A 129 3.37 20.00 -5.67
C ILE A 129 3.40 20.87 -6.93
N SER A 130 4.59 21.24 -7.41
CA SER A 130 4.75 22.00 -8.64
C SER A 130 4.18 21.26 -9.86
N PHE A 131 4.42 19.96 -9.99
CA PHE A 131 3.86 19.15 -11.08
C PHE A 131 2.32 19.17 -11.10
N HIS A 132 1.68 19.16 -9.93
CA HIS A 132 0.23 19.21 -9.81
C HIS A 132 -0.35 20.61 -9.66
N SER A 133 0.49 21.66 -9.72
CA SER A 133 0.09 23.05 -9.41
C SER A 133 -1.08 23.56 -10.27
N VAL A 134 -1.06 23.29 -11.57
CA VAL A 134 -2.14 23.72 -12.50
C VAL A 134 -3.49 23.18 -12.04
N ARG A 135 -3.56 21.89 -11.69
CA ARG A 135 -4.79 21.25 -11.22
C ARG A 135 -5.24 21.81 -9.88
N LEU A 136 -4.28 22.00 -8.95
CA LEU A 136 -4.57 22.54 -7.62
C LEU A 136 -5.12 23.97 -7.70
N ILE A 137 -4.50 24.84 -8.50
CA ILE A 137 -4.92 26.23 -8.70
C ILE A 137 -6.31 26.27 -9.35
N HIS A 138 -6.55 25.50 -10.40
CA HIS A 138 -7.83 25.44 -11.09
C HIS A 138 -9.00 25.09 -10.16
N PHE A 139 -8.76 24.27 -9.14
CA PHE A 139 -9.78 23.87 -8.16
C PHE A 139 -9.68 24.61 -6.82
N ASP A 140 -8.94 25.71 -6.77
CA ASP A 140 -8.71 26.52 -5.55
C ASP A 140 -8.25 25.66 -4.36
N LYS A 141 -7.28 24.78 -4.61
CA LYS A 141 -6.69 23.90 -3.59
C LYS A 141 -5.25 24.32 -3.31
N LYS A 142 -4.91 24.37 -2.03
CA LYS A 142 -3.56 24.69 -1.56
C LYS A 142 -3.01 23.59 -0.66
N ILE A 143 -1.73 23.32 -0.80
CA ILE A 143 -0.99 22.40 0.08
C ILE A 143 0.03 23.22 0.85
N ASN A 144 -0.04 23.18 2.17
CA ASN A 144 0.99 23.75 3.01
C ASN A 144 2.17 22.76 3.04
N GLU A 145 3.21 23.08 2.29
CA GLU A 145 4.41 22.24 2.13
C GLU A 145 5.13 22.01 3.46
N ALA A 146 5.33 23.06 4.25
CA ALA A 146 6.02 22.96 5.54
C ALA A 146 5.28 22.08 6.54
N ASP A 147 3.96 22.24 6.63
CA ASP A 147 3.12 21.40 7.49
C ASP A 147 3.13 19.94 7.05
N LEU A 148 3.07 19.69 5.73
CA LEU A 148 3.15 18.34 5.18
C LEU A 148 4.48 17.67 5.54
N ILE A 149 5.60 18.34 5.32
CA ILE A 149 6.94 17.83 5.64
C ILE A 149 7.06 17.54 7.14
N ASN A 150 6.65 18.48 7.99
CA ASN A 150 6.68 18.28 9.45
C ASN A 150 5.86 17.06 9.90
N LYS A 151 4.67 16.85 9.30
CA LYS A 151 3.85 15.69 9.59
C LYS A 151 4.51 14.39 9.16
N LEU A 152 5.15 14.37 7.98
CA LEU A 152 5.87 13.20 7.48
C LEU A 152 7.04 12.84 8.38
N LEU A 153 7.87 13.81 8.78
CA LEU A 153 9.01 13.59 9.67
C LEU A 153 8.55 13.08 11.06
N LYS A 154 7.46 13.63 11.61
CA LYS A 154 6.87 13.12 12.87
C LYS A 154 6.40 11.67 12.76
N VAL A 155 5.86 11.26 11.62
CA VAL A 155 5.49 9.86 11.36
C VAL A 155 6.73 9.01 11.23
N PHE A 156 7.72 9.45 10.45
CA PHE A 156 8.97 8.75 10.24
C PHE A 156 9.68 8.41 11.55
N ASN A 157 9.81 9.36 12.45
CA ASN A 157 10.43 9.16 13.78
C ASN A 157 9.78 8.02 14.58
N LYS A 158 8.49 7.73 14.34
CA LYS A 158 7.76 6.65 15.04
C LYS A 158 7.95 5.29 14.38
N ILE A 159 8.17 5.25 13.07
CA ILE A 159 8.17 4.01 12.29
C ILE A 159 9.54 3.63 11.73
N SER A 160 10.52 4.51 11.80
CA SER A 160 11.87 4.29 11.24
C SER A 160 12.53 3.01 11.74
N GLN A 161 12.29 2.64 13.00
CA GLN A 161 12.81 1.41 13.61
C GLN A 161 12.30 0.12 12.95
N TYR A 162 11.21 0.20 12.17
CA TYR A 162 10.61 -0.94 11.49
C TYR A 162 10.99 -1.01 10.00
N LEU A 163 11.74 -0.02 9.48
CA LEU A 163 12.15 -0.02 8.08
C LEU A 163 13.13 -1.15 7.80
N ALA A 164 12.90 -1.83 6.69
CA ALA A 164 13.76 -2.95 6.28
C ALA A 164 13.78 -3.11 4.74
N PRO A 165 14.88 -3.64 4.18
CA PRO A 165 14.95 -4.06 2.80
C PRO A 165 14.19 -5.38 2.61
N THR A 166 12.86 -5.32 2.58
CA THR A 166 11.99 -6.50 2.61
C THR A 166 12.24 -7.48 1.47
N TRP A 167 12.63 -6.98 0.28
CA TRP A 167 13.03 -7.83 -0.85
C TRP A 167 14.18 -8.79 -0.50
N LYS A 168 15.17 -8.31 0.26
CA LYS A 168 16.30 -9.14 0.73
C LYS A 168 15.84 -10.19 1.73
N ILE A 169 14.98 -9.78 2.67
CA ILE A 169 14.42 -10.68 3.69
C ILE A 169 13.60 -11.80 3.03
N LEU A 170 12.78 -11.46 2.03
CA LEU A 170 12.00 -12.45 1.28
C LEU A 170 12.89 -13.43 0.53
N ASN A 171 13.96 -12.93 -0.11
CA ASN A 171 14.93 -13.79 -0.78
C ASN A 171 15.62 -14.73 0.21
N ASP A 172 16.00 -14.23 1.39
CA ASP A 172 16.64 -15.06 2.42
C ASP A 172 15.65 -16.11 2.97
N TYR A 173 14.36 -15.74 3.12
CA TYR A 173 13.33 -16.70 3.51
C TYR A 173 13.13 -17.80 2.46
N GLY A 174 13.11 -17.42 1.17
CA GLY A 174 13.02 -18.40 0.07
C GLY A 174 14.21 -19.35 0.04
N LYS A 175 15.44 -18.84 0.19
CA LYS A 175 16.65 -19.68 0.26
C LYS A 175 16.67 -20.65 1.46
N ASN A 176 16.03 -20.27 2.55
CA ASN A 176 15.94 -21.09 3.77
C ASN A 176 14.63 -21.89 3.84
N GLU A 177 13.94 -22.05 2.71
CA GLU A 177 12.70 -22.85 2.57
C GLU A 177 11.60 -22.48 3.59
N LYS A 178 11.53 -21.20 3.99
CA LYS A 178 10.51 -20.71 4.89
C LYS A 178 9.17 -20.59 4.16
N ILE A 179 8.08 -20.92 4.86
CA ILE A 179 6.74 -20.72 4.34
C ILE A 179 6.38 -19.25 4.47
N ILE A 180 6.03 -18.62 3.33
CA ILE A 180 5.65 -17.21 3.27
C ILE A 180 4.17 -17.12 2.87
N LEU A 181 3.35 -16.47 3.70
CA LEU A 181 1.97 -16.15 3.38
C LEU A 181 1.88 -14.72 2.88
N PHE A 182 1.39 -14.55 1.65
CA PHE A 182 1.11 -13.23 1.08
C PHE A 182 -0.38 -12.89 1.22
N GLU A 183 -0.68 -11.77 1.86
CA GLU A 183 -2.03 -11.24 1.95
C GLU A 183 -2.13 -9.98 1.08
N GLY A 184 -2.92 -10.06 0.01
CA GLY A 184 -3.25 -8.93 -0.85
C GLY A 184 -4.46 -8.13 -0.32
N ALA A 185 -4.74 -7.00 -0.97
CA ALA A 185 -5.98 -6.27 -0.79
C ALA A 185 -6.87 -6.46 -2.02
N GLN A 186 -8.18 -6.33 -1.84
CA GLN A 186 -9.22 -6.49 -2.86
C GLN A 186 -9.32 -7.91 -3.44
N GLY A 187 -10.28 -8.11 -4.36
CA GLY A 187 -10.51 -9.38 -5.04
C GLY A 187 -10.25 -9.29 -6.55
N ALA A 188 -10.29 -10.41 -7.23
CA ALA A 188 -9.96 -10.54 -8.66
C ALA A 188 -10.78 -9.62 -9.58
N LEU A 189 -12.06 -9.38 -9.25
CA LEU A 189 -12.91 -8.48 -10.05
C LEU A 189 -12.47 -7.00 -10.00
N LEU A 190 -11.64 -6.63 -9.02
CA LEU A 190 -11.08 -5.28 -8.89
C LEU A 190 -9.66 -5.16 -9.45
N ASP A 191 -9.13 -6.20 -10.10
CA ASP A 191 -7.81 -6.16 -10.73
C ASP A 191 -7.81 -5.17 -11.89
N ILE A 192 -6.74 -4.35 -12.01
CA ILE A 192 -6.64 -3.30 -13.02
C ILE A 192 -6.65 -3.87 -14.45
N ASP A 193 -6.08 -5.07 -14.65
CA ASP A 193 -5.92 -5.69 -15.97
C ASP A 193 -7.00 -6.74 -16.24
N PHE A 194 -7.38 -7.53 -15.23
CA PHE A 194 -8.27 -8.68 -15.37
C PHE A 194 -9.66 -8.48 -14.75
N GLY A 195 -9.89 -7.34 -14.10
CA GLY A 195 -11.16 -7.02 -13.44
C GLY A 195 -12.19 -6.40 -14.36
N THR A 196 -13.24 -5.84 -13.75
CA THR A 196 -14.38 -5.20 -14.43
C THR A 196 -14.06 -3.74 -14.76
N TYR A 197 -13.04 -3.51 -15.58
CA TYR A 197 -12.62 -2.16 -15.99
C TYR A 197 -13.80 -1.37 -16.60
N PRO A 198 -14.00 -0.08 -16.27
CA PRO A 198 -13.14 0.80 -15.46
C PRO A 198 -13.41 0.77 -13.95
N PHE A 199 -14.31 -0.06 -13.45
CA PHE A 199 -14.71 -0.14 -12.05
C PHE A 199 -13.77 -1.05 -11.26
N VAL A 200 -12.48 -0.71 -11.25
CA VAL A 200 -11.38 -1.48 -10.67
C VAL A 200 -10.53 -0.64 -9.73
N THR A 201 -9.63 -1.27 -8.98
CA THR A 201 -8.58 -0.55 -8.25
C THR A 201 -7.39 -0.23 -9.18
N SER A 202 -6.52 0.68 -8.79
CA SER A 202 -5.33 1.06 -9.57
C SER A 202 -4.18 0.06 -9.46
N SER A 203 -4.42 -1.14 -8.96
CA SER A 203 -3.39 -2.16 -8.77
C SER A 203 -3.85 -3.52 -9.22
N ASN A 204 -2.88 -4.41 -9.54
CA ASN A 204 -3.18 -5.81 -9.71
C ASN A 204 -3.51 -6.45 -8.37
N THR A 205 -4.53 -7.30 -8.35
CA THR A 205 -5.00 -8.01 -7.16
C THR A 205 -4.78 -9.53 -7.27
N SER A 206 -4.35 -9.99 -8.43
CA SER A 206 -4.04 -11.39 -8.71
C SER A 206 -2.78 -11.85 -7.97
N SER A 207 -2.66 -13.17 -7.71
CA SER A 207 -1.49 -13.75 -7.03
C SER A 207 -0.18 -13.60 -7.81
N GLY A 208 -0.23 -13.47 -9.14
CA GLY A 208 0.94 -13.21 -9.99
C GLY A 208 1.71 -11.95 -9.63
N GLN A 209 1.05 -10.97 -9.02
CA GLN A 209 1.68 -9.74 -8.55
C GLN A 209 2.71 -9.96 -7.41
N ILE A 210 2.74 -11.12 -6.79
CA ILE A 210 3.73 -11.45 -5.74
C ILE A 210 5.15 -11.46 -6.33
N PHE A 211 5.28 -11.76 -7.61
CA PHE A 211 6.56 -11.85 -8.33
C PHE A 211 6.95 -10.58 -9.08
N ALA A 212 6.14 -9.51 -9.02
CA ALA A 212 6.36 -8.24 -9.74
C ALA A 212 7.02 -7.16 -8.89
#